data_3003fa919770840e3b47eef5c0e59fa5
#
_entry.id   3003fa919770840e3b47eef5c0e59fa5
#
_cell.length_a   1.000
_cell.length_b   1.000
_cell.length_c   1.000
_cell.angle_alpha   90.00
_cell.angle_beta   90.00
_cell.angle_gamma   90.00
#
_symmetry.space_group_name_H-M   'P 1'
#
loop_
_entity.id
_entity.type
_entity.pdbx_description
1 polymer ?
#
loop_
_entity_poly.entity_id
_entity_poly.type
_entity_poly.pdbx_seq_one_letter_code
_entity_poly.pdbx_strand_id
1 'polypeptide(L)'
;MKKLALIALTLCALLPGAARAQEKAADVAAQQNARGVALMKEGKFAEAAAELQKAAEAAPKSAVIQANLAYAYDRQGRAEEAIAAYRKALEIDPKNAIVQNNLANLYSKQGLYDDATRELEDLVQRDPANATAKANLEAALKNKAVMQERQGQVSAALQGAEAKPNDPQAAYNAARVYARQGDADQALTWLVKALDLGYDRFDYLSLDPSLASLKKDPRFLKLLEERRPAR
;
A
#
# COMPACT_ATOMS: atom_id res chain seq x y z
N MET A 1 -34.90 44.25 -23.79
CA MET A 1 -35.12 42.85 -24.17
C MET A 1 -34.42 42.43 -25.49
N LYS A 2 -34.11 43.31 -26.41
CA LYS A 2 -33.44 42.97 -27.72
C LYS A 2 -31.92 42.76 -27.63
N LYS A 3 -31.21 43.24 -26.59
CA LYS A 3 -29.75 43.07 -26.43
C LYS A 3 -29.36 41.72 -25.77
N LEU A 4 -30.25 41.08 -25.02
CA LEU A 4 -29.99 39.73 -24.45
C LEU A 4 -30.12 38.59 -25.48
N ALA A 5 -30.95 38.77 -26.48
CA ALA A 5 -31.12 37.79 -27.57
C ALA A 5 -29.89 37.74 -28.52
N LEU A 6 -29.16 38.85 -28.69
CA LEU A 6 -27.97 38.89 -29.56
C LEU A 6 -26.75 38.22 -28.92
N ILE A 7 -26.63 38.21 -27.59
CA ILE A 7 -25.54 37.53 -26.84
C ILE A 7 -25.72 36.01 -26.88
N ALA A 8 -26.98 35.55 -26.83
CA ALA A 8 -27.28 34.12 -26.91
C ALA A 8 -26.99 33.53 -28.32
N LEU A 9 -27.20 34.32 -29.39
CA LEU A 9 -26.92 33.89 -30.76
C LEU A 9 -25.42 33.87 -31.09
N THR A 10 -24.60 34.73 -30.49
CA THR A 10 -23.13 34.72 -30.68
C THR A 10 -22.42 33.62 -29.91
N LEU A 11 -22.98 33.12 -28.78
CA LEU A 11 -22.45 31.94 -28.07
C LEU A 11 -22.73 30.63 -28.82
N CYS A 12 -23.81 30.57 -29.61
CA CYS A 12 -24.16 29.36 -30.37
C CYS A 12 -23.30 29.15 -31.62
N ALA A 13 -22.62 30.17 -32.14
CA ALA A 13 -21.79 30.11 -33.33
C ALA A 13 -20.34 29.60 -33.08
N LEU A 14 -19.93 29.52 -31.79
CA LEU A 14 -18.61 29.00 -31.40
C LEU A 14 -18.62 27.46 -31.09
N LEU A 15 -19.78 26.82 -31.13
CA LEU A 15 -19.97 25.40 -30.74
C LEU A 15 -19.44 24.37 -31.73
N PRO A 16 -19.46 24.51 -33.04
CA PRO A 16 -19.03 23.44 -33.95
C PRO A 16 -17.51 23.18 -33.91
N GLY A 17 -16.70 24.18 -33.68
CA GLY A 17 -15.25 24.02 -33.59
C GLY A 17 -14.81 23.35 -32.27
N ALA A 18 -15.39 23.75 -31.16
CA ALA A 18 -15.12 23.17 -29.83
C ALA A 18 -15.62 21.72 -29.72
N ALA A 19 -16.82 21.45 -30.23
CA ALA A 19 -17.37 20.09 -30.27
C ALA A 19 -16.51 19.14 -31.11
N ARG A 20 -16.06 19.59 -32.29
CA ARG A 20 -15.18 18.80 -33.16
C ARG A 20 -13.78 18.59 -32.57
N ALA A 21 -13.25 19.58 -31.86
CA ALA A 21 -11.98 19.44 -31.13
C ALA A 21 -12.09 18.43 -29.98
N GLN A 22 -13.21 18.44 -29.26
CA GLN A 22 -13.49 17.50 -28.16
C GLN A 22 -13.70 16.07 -28.68
N GLU A 23 -14.41 15.90 -29.81
CA GLU A 23 -14.58 14.61 -30.47
C GLU A 23 -13.22 14.03 -30.92
N LYS A 24 -12.38 14.83 -31.55
CA LYS A 24 -11.04 14.44 -31.95
C LYS A 24 -10.15 14.05 -30.74
N ALA A 25 -10.25 14.78 -29.63
CA ALA A 25 -9.53 14.45 -28.41
C ALA A 25 -10.03 13.13 -27.80
N ALA A 26 -11.32 12.86 -27.85
CA ALA A 26 -11.90 11.58 -27.39
C ALA A 26 -11.42 10.40 -28.26
N ASP A 27 -11.37 10.56 -29.58
CA ASP A 27 -10.85 9.51 -30.49
C ASP A 27 -9.36 9.22 -30.21
N VAL A 28 -8.56 10.24 -30.01
CA VAL A 28 -7.14 10.10 -29.66
C VAL A 28 -7.00 9.38 -28.33
N ALA A 29 -7.77 9.76 -27.30
CA ALA A 29 -7.77 9.11 -26.00
C ALA A 29 -8.16 7.63 -26.09
N ALA A 30 -9.19 7.32 -26.88
CA ALA A 30 -9.63 5.95 -27.09
C ALA A 30 -8.54 5.10 -27.76
N GLN A 31 -7.87 5.64 -28.79
CA GLN A 31 -6.78 4.93 -29.47
C GLN A 31 -5.59 4.68 -28.54
N GLN A 32 -5.18 5.69 -27.77
CA GLN A 32 -4.08 5.56 -26.81
C GLN A 32 -4.41 4.61 -25.67
N ASN A 33 -5.64 4.65 -25.16
CA ASN A 33 -6.12 3.68 -24.18
C ASN A 33 -6.09 2.24 -24.72
N ALA A 34 -6.53 2.02 -25.96
CA ALA A 34 -6.49 0.70 -26.60
C ALA A 34 -5.05 0.17 -26.74
N ARG A 35 -4.10 1.04 -27.10
CA ARG A 35 -2.66 0.70 -27.14
C ARG A 35 -2.13 0.36 -25.74
N GLY A 36 -2.45 1.17 -24.75
CA GLY A 36 -2.07 0.91 -23.37
C GLY A 36 -2.58 -0.44 -22.86
N VAL A 37 -3.85 -0.77 -23.13
CA VAL A 37 -4.44 -2.06 -22.80
C VAL A 37 -3.75 -3.21 -23.53
N ALA A 38 -3.39 -3.06 -24.79
CA ALA A 38 -2.64 -4.06 -25.54
C ALA A 38 -1.25 -4.31 -24.91
N LEU A 39 -0.53 -3.24 -24.58
CA LEU A 39 0.77 -3.33 -23.92
C LEU A 39 0.69 -3.99 -22.53
N MET A 40 -0.38 -3.74 -21.77
CA MET A 40 -0.62 -4.43 -20.49
C MET A 40 -0.77 -5.94 -20.67
N LYS A 41 -1.45 -6.39 -21.74
CA LYS A 41 -1.60 -7.83 -22.06
C LYS A 41 -0.26 -8.49 -22.42
N GLU A 42 0.66 -7.71 -22.97
CA GLU A 42 2.05 -8.14 -23.27
C GLU A 42 2.99 -8.05 -22.02
N GLY A 43 2.49 -7.56 -20.87
CA GLY A 43 3.29 -7.35 -19.67
C GLY A 43 4.19 -6.09 -19.73
N LYS A 44 4.07 -5.25 -20.74
CA LYS A 44 4.85 -4.02 -20.94
C LYS A 44 4.24 -2.85 -20.18
N PHE A 45 4.21 -2.95 -18.83
CA PHE A 45 3.47 -2.00 -17.99
C PHE A 45 4.02 -0.57 -18.01
N ALA A 46 5.33 -0.38 -18.23
CA ALA A 46 5.92 0.95 -18.32
C ALA A 46 5.48 1.67 -19.60
N GLU A 47 5.52 0.99 -20.74
CA GLU A 47 5.06 1.52 -22.03
C GLU A 47 3.55 1.75 -22.00
N ALA A 48 2.80 0.82 -21.38
CA ALA A 48 1.36 0.97 -21.19
C ALA A 48 1.01 2.23 -20.40
N ALA A 49 1.71 2.49 -19.29
CA ALA A 49 1.49 3.69 -18.49
C ALA A 49 1.75 4.97 -19.30
N ALA A 50 2.79 4.99 -20.13
CA ALA A 50 3.10 6.15 -20.98
C ALA A 50 1.97 6.44 -22.00
N GLU A 51 1.41 5.42 -22.65
CA GLU A 51 0.26 5.59 -23.56
C GLU A 51 -1.02 5.97 -22.80
N LEU A 52 -1.26 5.39 -21.61
CA LEU A 52 -2.42 5.70 -20.79
C LEU A 52 -2.35 7.10 -20.17
N GLN A 53 -1.15 7.63 -19.88
CA GLN A 53 -0.99 9.03 -19.47
C GLN A 53 -1.44 9.98 -20.57
N LYS A 54 -1.00 9.77 -21.82
CA LYS A 54 -1.44 10.57 -22.96
C LYS A 54 -2.97 10.48 -23.15
N ALA A 55 -3.54 9.27 -22.96
CA ALA A 55 -4.99 9.09 -23.00
C ALA A 55 -5.69 9.88 -21.89
N ALA A 56 -5.15 9.89 -20.67
CA ALA A 56 -5.69 10.62 -19.52
C ALA A 56 -5.59 12.15 -19.69
N GLU A 57 -4.56 12.65 -20.37
CA GLU A 57 -4.44 14.07 -20.72
C GLU A 57 -5.51 14.48 -21.76
N ALA A 58 -5.76 13.62 -22.75
CA ALA A 58 -6.77 13.88 -23.78
C ALA A 58 -8.20 13.71 -23.27
N ALA A 59 -8.44 12.81 -22.31
CA ALA A 59 -9.76 12.55 -21.70
C ALA A 59 -9.67 12.46 -20.16
N PRO A 60 -9.45 13.57 -19.46
CA PRO A 60 -9.19 13.59 -18.01
C PRO A 60 -10.38 13.13 -17.14
N LYS A 61 -11.59 13.12 -17.71
CA LYS A 61 -12.83 12.68 -17.05
C LYS A 61 -13.23 11.23 -17.41
N SER A 62 -12.31 10.43 -17.93
CA SER A 62 -12.57 9.02 -18.23
C SER A 62 -12.14 8.14 -17.05
N ALA A 63 -13.11 7.61 -16.29
CA ALA A 63 -12.84 6.68 -15.19
C ALA A 63 -12.09 5.43 -15.66
N VAL A 64 -12.41 4.93 -16.85
CA VAL A 64 -11.78 3.75 -17.45
C VAL A 64 -10.30 3.96 -17.71
N ILE A 65 -9.94 5.13 -18.28
CA ILE A 65 -8.53 5.45 -18.57
C ILE A 65 -7.76 5.62 -17.27
N GLN A 66 -8.32 6.31 -16.27
CA GLN A 66 -7.69 6.47 -14.96
C GLN A 66 -7.49 5.10 -14.28
N ALA A 67 -8.47 4.20 -14.35
CA ALA A 67 -8.39 2.85 -13.79
C ALA A 67 -7.31 1.99 -14.49
N ASN A 68 -7.22 2.06 -15.81
CA ASN A 68 -6.19 1.34 -16.57
C ASN A 68 -4.79 1.88 -16.25
N LEU A 69 -4.64 3.20 -16.13
CA LEU A 69 -3.38 3.84 -15.74
C LEU A 69 -2.96 3.42 -14.33
N ALA A 70 -3.92 3.41 -13.39
CA ALA A 70 -3.69 2.94 -12.03
C ALA A 70 -3.21 1.50 -11.99
N TYR A 71 -3.85 0.62 -12.76
CA TYR A 71 -3.43 -0.77 -12.87
C TYR A 71 -2.01 -0.92 -13.45
N ALA A 72 -1.68 -0.15 -14.48
CA ALA A 72 -0.34 -0.15 -15.06
C ALA A 72 0.73 0.31 -14.05
N TYR A 73 0.42 1.29 -13.18
CA TYR A 73 1.31 1.70 -12.09
C TYR A 73 1.43 0.65 -10.98
N ASP A 74 0.31 0.03 -10.53
CA ASP A 74 0.36 -1.06 -9.54
C ASP A 74 1.27 -2.19 -10.01
N ARG A 75 1.17 -2.58 -11.28
CA ARG A 75 2.00 -3.64 -11.87
C ARG A 75 3.49 -3.28 -12.00
N GLN A 76 3.83 -2.00 -11.96
CA GLN A 76 5.20 -1.49 -11.89
C GLN A 76 5.72 -1.35 -10.44
N GLY A 77 4.87 -1.57 -9.42
CA GLY A 77 5.20 -1.31 -8.02
C GLY A 77 5.16 0.18 -7.63
N ARG A 78 4.62 1.05 -8.49
CA ARG A 78 4.45 2.50 -8.26
C ARG A 78 3.16 2.74 -7.50
N ALA A 79 3.17 2.37 -6.22
CA ALA A 79 1.97 2.28 -5.39
C ALA A 79 1.28 3.63 -5.20
N GLU A 80 2.03 4.70 -4.95
CA GLU A 80 1.47 6.04 -4.70
C GLU A 80 0.72 6.58 -5.91
N GLU A 81 1.32 6.44 -7.10
CA GLU A 81 0.71 6.89 -8.35
C GLU A 81 -0.50 6.02 -8.72
N ALA A 82 -0.44 4.72 -8.43
CA ALA A 82 -1.57 3.82 -8.64
C ALA A 82 -2.76 4.20 -7.73
N ILE A 83 -2.52 4.47 -6.44
CA ILE A 83 -3.54 4.94 -5.50
C ILE A 83 -4.17 6.24 -5.98
N ALA A 84 -3.35 7.21 -6.39
CA ALA A 84 -3.84 8.49 -6.89
C ALA A 84 -4.75 8.33 -8.12
N ALA A 85 -4.34 7.48 -9.07
CA ALA A 85 -5.10 7.24 -10.29
C ALA A 85 -6.39 6.43 -10.03
N TYR A 86 -6.38 5.44 -9.12
CA TYR A 86 -7.60 4.74 -8.71
C TYR A 86 -8.58 5.66 -7.99
N ARG A 87 -8.11 6.52 -7.07
CA ARG A 87 -8.96 7.53 -6.41
C ARG A 87 -9.61 8.46 -7.44
N LYS A 88 -8.82 8.93 -8.42
CA LYS A 88 -9.36 9.78 -9.50
C LYS A 88 -10.40 9.04 -10.34
N ALA A 89 -10.21 7.74 -10.59
CA ALA A 89 -11.23 6.93 -11.27
C ALA A 89 -12.53 6.85 -10.47
N LEU A 90 -12.45 6.69 -9.13
CA LEU A 90 -13.60 6.65 -8.23
C LEU A 90 -14.26 8.02 -8.00
N GLU A 91 -13.52 9.13 -8.10
CA GLU A 91 -14.11 10.48 -8.13
C GLU A 91 -15.01 10.67 -9.35
N ILE A 92 -14.66 10.05 -10.49
CA ILE A 92 -15.44 10.12 -11.72
C ILE A 92 -16.60 9.11 -11.73
N ASP A 93 -16.32 7.87 -11.30
CA ASP A 93 -17.31 6.79 -11.19
C ASP A 93 -17.22 6.14 -9.78
N PRO A 94 -17.93 6.72 -8.78
CA PRO A 94 -17.88 6.24 -7.39
C PRO A 94 -18.45 4.83 -7.18
N LYS A 95 -19.19 4.30 -8.16
CA LYS A 95 -19.82 2.97 -8.04
C LYS A 95 -19.03 1.86 -8.72
N ASN A 96 -17.84 2.14 -9.23
CA ASN A 96 -17.02 1.16 -9.92
C ASN A 96 -16.42 0.14 -8.95
N ALA A 97 -17.14 -0.96 -8.76
CA ALA A 97 -16.75 -2.04 -7.85
C ALA A 97 -15.38 -2.65 -8.17
N ILE A 98 -15.00 -2.72 -9.44
CA ILE A 98 -13.70 -3.28 -9.88
C ILE A 98 -12.57 -2.36 -9.42
N VAL A 99 -12.72 -1.06 -9.66
CA VAL A 99 -11.71 -0.06 -9.27
C VAL A 99 -11.56 -0.01 -7.76
N GLN A 100 -12.69 0.01 -7.02
CA GLN A 100 -12.69 0.04 -5.56
C GLN A 100 -12.02 -1.20 -4.97
N ASN A 101 -12.29 -2.38 -5.54
CA ASN A 101 -11.68 -3.63 -5.11
C ASN A 101 -10.16 -3.65 -5.39
N ASN A 102 -9.73 -3.12 -6.55
CA ASN A 102 -8.31 -3.02 -6.90
C ASN A 102 -7.57 -2.04 -5.98
N LEU A 103 -8.19 -0.90 -5.66
CA LEU A 103 -7.64 0.07 -4.72
C LEU A 103 -7.47 -0.55 -3.32
N ALA A 104 -8.49 -1.25 -2.83
CA ALA A 104 -8.44 -1.92 -1.54
C ALA A 104 -7.35 -3.01 -1.48
N ASN A 105 -7.18 -3.78 -2.55
CA ASN A 105 -6.09 -4.74 -2.67
C ASN A 105 -4.72 -4.05 -2.64
N LEU A 106 -4.58 -2.92 -3.31
CA LEU A 106 -3.34 -2.14 -3.29
C LEU A 106 -3.05 -1.59 -1.88
N TYR A 107 -4.07 -1.05 -1.18
CA TYR A 107 -3.93 -0.66 0.22
C TYR A 107 -3.47 -1.82 1.10
N SER A 108 -4.07 -3.01 0.93
CA SER A 108 -3.67 -4.21 1.68
C SER A 108 -2.22 -4.61 1.43
N LYS A 109 -1.73 -4.53 0.18
CA LYS A 109 -0.33 -4.78 -0.18
C LYS A 109 0.63 -3.78 0.47
N GLN A 110 0.18 -2.53 0.68
CA GLN A 110 0.96 -1.48 1.33
C GLN A 110 0.84 -1.51 2.87
N GLY A 111 0.10 -2.46 3.44
CA GLY A 111 -0.13 -2.53 4.89
C GLY A 111 -1.14 -1.50 5.40
N LEU A 112 -1.81 -0.77 4.52
CA LEU A 112 -2.83 0.25 4.83
C LEU A 112 -4.19 -0.44 5.03
N TYR A 113 -4.27 -1.32 6.05
CA TYR A 113 -5.43 -2.19 6.24
C TYR A 113 -6.70 -1.44 6.64
N ASP A 114 -6.59 -0.30 7.32
CA ASP A 114 -7.74 0.55 7.65
C ASP A 114 -8.40 1.13 6.41
N ASP A 115 -7.61 1.60 5.45
CA ASP A 115 -8.12 2.09 4.17
C ASP A 115 -8.69 0.95 3.34
N ALA A 116 -8.00 -0.19 3.29
CA ALA A 116 -8.48 -1.37 2.57
C ALA A 116 -9.83 -1.88 3.08
N THR A 117 -9.99 -1.99 4.40
CA THR A 117 -11.24 -2.45 5.01
C THR A 117 -12.38 -1.47 4.77
N ARG A 118 -12.14 -0.16 4.87
CA ARG A 118 -13.15 0.88 4.62
C ARG A 118 -13.71 0.80 3.19
N GLU A 119 -12.84 0.68 2.19
CA GLU A 119 -13.25 0.54 0.79
C GLU A 119 -14.07 -0.73 0.55
N LEU A 120 -13.66 -1.85 1.16
CA LEU A 120 -14.33 -3.14 0.99
C LEU A 120 -15.64 -3.23 1.78
N GLU A 121 -15.72 -2.64 2.97
CA GLU A 121 -16.96 -2.55 3.76
C GLU A 121 -18.04 -1.77 3.00
N ASP A 122 -17.70 -0.61 2.43
CA ASP A 122 -18.61 0.17 1.59
C ASP A 122 -19.07 -0.65 0.37
N LEU A 123 -18.14 -1.35 -0.29
CA LEU A 123 -18.47 -2.18 -1.44
C LEU A 123 -19.40 -3.35 -1.08
N VAL A 124 -19.14 -4.05 0.02
CA VAL A 124 -19.97 -5.17 0.51
C VAL A 124 -21.34 -4.67 0.97
N GLN A 125 -21.41 -3.48 1.58
CA GLN A 125 -22.67 -2.87 1.97
C GLN A 125 -23.54 -2.53 0.76
N ARG A 126 -22.96 -2.01 -0.31
CA ARG A 126 -23.66 -1.68 -1.56
C ARG A 126 -24.04 -2.91 -2.40
N ASP A 127 -23.18 -3.90 -2.42
CA ASP A 127 -23.39 -5.15 -3.14
C ASP A 127 -23.07 -6.37 -2.24
N PRO A 128 -24.06 -6.79 -1.42
CA PRO A 128 -23.89 -7.96 -0.55
C PRO A 128 -23.73 -9.29 -1.28
N ALA A 129 -23.94 -9.35 -2.59
CA ALA A 129 -23.72 -10.55 -3.39
C ALA A 129 -22.29 -10.64 -3.93
N ASN A 130 -21.48 -9.61 -3.81
CA ASN A 130 -20.11 -9.56 -4.32
C ASN A 130 -19.16 -10.46 -3.51
N ALA A 131 -19.03 -11.71 -3.96
CA ALA A 131 -18.20 -12.71 -3.29
C ALA A 131 -16.71 -12.31 -3.25
N THR A 132 -16.20 -11.62 -4.28
CA THR A 132 -14.82 -11.16 -4.35
C THR A 132 -14.54 -10.10 -3.29
N ALA A 133 -15.43 -9.10 -3.16
CA ALA A 133 -15.28 -8.07 -2.15
C ALA A 133 -15.34 -8.65 -0.72
N LYS A 134 -16.24 -9.61 -0.47
CA LYS A 134 -16.32 -10.31 0.83
C LYS A 134 -15.03 -11.05 1.16
N ALA A 135 -14.49 -11.82 0.21
CA ALA A 135 -13.26 -12.56 0.42
C ALA A 135 -12.07 -11.63 0.67
N ASN A 136 -11.99 -10.52 -0.07
CA ASN A 136 -10.93 -9.52 0.12
C ASN A 136 -11.09 -8.78 1.45
N LEU A 137 -12.33 -8.49 1.90
CA LEU A 137 -12.60 -7.89 3.20
C LEU A 137 -12.15 -8.81 4.34
N GLU A 138 -12.50 -10.09 4.26
CA GLU A 138 -12.06 -11.09 5.25
C GLU A 138 -10.53 -11.16 5.34
N ALA A 139 -9.86 -11.21 4.19
CA ALA A 139 -8.39 -11.22 4.13
C ALA A 139 -7.78 -9.92 4.71
N ALA A 140 -8.35 -8.75 4.39
CA ALA A 140 -7.89 -7.46 4.91
C ALA A 140 -8.08 -7.36 6.43
N LEU A 141 -9.24 -7.78 6.96
CA LEU A 141 -9.53 -7.81 8.40
C LEU A 141 -8.58 -8.76 9.14
N LYS A 142 -8.31 -9.94 8.58
CA LYS A 142 -7.34 -10.88 9.16
C LYS A 142 -5.93 -10.28 9.23
N ASN A 143 -5.47 -9.66 8.15
CA ASN A 143 -4.16 -9.01 8.12
C ASN A 143 -4.08 -7.83 9.10
N LYS A 144 -5.16 -7.02 9.20
CA LYS A 144 -5.29 -5.95 10.19
C LYS A 144 -5.16 -6.48 11.60
N ALA A 145 -5.88 -7.55 11.95
CA ALA A 145 -5.82 -8.18 13.26
C ALA A 145 -4.39 -8.67 13.60
N VAL A 146 -3.71 -9.32 12.65
CA VAL A 146 -2.31 -9.75 12.82
C VAL A 146 -1.37 -8.56 13.05
N MET A 147 -1.56 -7.46 12.33
CA MET A 147 -0.76 -6.25 12.53
C MET A 147 -1.01 -5.61 13.90
N GLN A 148 -2.27 -5.52 14.32
CA GLN A 148 -2.64 -4.99 15.63
C GLN A 148 -2.08 -5.85 16.77
N GLU A 149 -2.14 -7.17 16.65
CA GLU A 149 -1.55 -8.09 17.63
C GLU A 149 -0.03 -7.90 17.73
N ARG A 150 0.68 -7.82 16.57
CA ARG A 150 2.13 -7.56 16.55
C ARG A 150 2.48 -6.24 17.22
N GLN A 151 1.72 -5.18 16.91
CA GLN A 151 1.94 -3.86 17.48
C GLN A 151 1.68 -3.85 18.98
N GLY A 152 0.63 -4.56 19.45
CA GLY A 152 0.34 -4.76 20.86
C GLY A 152 1.47 -5.49 21.60
N GLN A 153 2.06 -6.53 20.98
CA GLN A 153 3.19 -7.27 21.56
C GLN A 153 4.42 -6.37 21.71
N VAL A 154 4.73 -5.51 20.72
CA VAL A 154 5.82 -4.53 20.83
C VAL A 154 5.53 -3.54 21.94
N SER A 155 4.35 -2.95 21.95
CA SER A 155 3.97 -1.96 22.97
C SER A 155 4.09 -2.53 24.38
N ALA A 156 3.59 -3.76 24.61
CA ALA A 156 3.69 -4.43 25.90
C ALA A 156 5.15 -4.71 26.31
N ALA A 157 5.98 -5.14 25.36
CA ALA A 157 7.40 -5.40 25.63
C ALA A 157 8.18 -4.10 25.97
N LEU A 158 7.89 -3.01 25.24
CA LEU A 158 8.48 -1.70 25.51
C LEU A 158 8.04 -1.15 26.87
N GLN A 159 6.74 -1.18 27.19
CA GLN A 159 6.22 -0.79 28.50
C GLN A 159 6.87 -1.60 29.64
N GLY A 160 7.06 -2.92 29.43
CA GLY A 160 7.78 -3.75 30.38
C GLY A 160 9.23 -3.34 30.60
N ALA A 161 9.93 -2.94 29.52
CA ALA A 161 11.31 -2.47 29.59
C ALA A 161 11.43 -1.05 30.15
N GLU A 162 10.44 -0.18 29.93
CA GLU A 162 10.36 1.17 30.51
C GLU A 162 10.06 1.11 32.01
N ALA A 163 9.14 0.23 32.44
CA ALA A 163 8.81 0.03 33.84
C ALA A 163 9.99 -0.54 34.64
N LYS A 164 10.92 -1.23 33.98
CA LYS A 164 12.11 -1.85 34.59
C LYS A 164 13.36 -1.54 33.75
N PRO A 165 13.84 -0.27 33.74
CA PRO A 165 14.86 0.19 32.81
C PRO A 165 16.23 -0.48 32.99
N ASN A 166 16.50 -1.02 34.18
CA ASN A 166 17.74 -1.72 34.53
C ASN A 166 17.55 -3.26 34.64
N ASP A 167 16.42 -3.80 34.20
CA ASP A 167 16.18 -5.24 34.18
C ASP A 167 16.67 -5.84 32.85
N PRO A 168 17.75 -6.64 32.86
CA PRO A 168 18.27 -7.27 31.65
C PRO A 168 17.26 -8.20 30.99
N GLN A 169 16.40 -8.85 31.76
CA GLN A 169 15.36 -9.73 31.24
C GLN A 169 14.26 -8.97 30.50
N ALA A 170 13.88 -7.78 31.00
CA ALA A 170 12.90 -6.92 30.32
C ALA A 170 13.45 -6.42 28.97
N ALA A 171 14.71 -5.99 28.93
CA ALA A 171 15.38 -5.62 27.69
C ALA A 171 15.47 -6.82 26.70
N TYR A 172 15.82 -8.00 27.20
CA TYR A 172 15.86 -9.22 26.39
C TYR A 172 14.49 -9.60 25.82
N ASN A 173 13.41 -9.44 26.59
CA ASN A 173 12.05 -9.69 26.11
C ASN A 173 11.67 -8.74 24.97
N ALA A 174 12.08 -7.47 25.01
CA ALA A 174 11.89 -6.54 23.91
C ALA A 174 12.67 -6.99 22.66
N ALA A 175 13.93 -7.41 22.80
CA ALA A 175 14.73 -7.96 21.69
C ALA A 175 14.03 -9.15 21.02
N ARG A 176 13.48 -10.09 21.80
CA ARG A 176 12.75 -11.27 21.29
C ARG A 176 11.52 -10.90 20.48
N VAL A 177 10.78 -9.89 20.92
CA VAL A 177 9.56 -9.44 20.22
C VAL A 177 9.92 -8.86 18.87
N TYR A 178 10.90 -7.97 18.80
CA TYR A 178 11.37 -7.39 17.54
C TYR A 178 11.95 -8.46 16.59
N ALA A 179 12.76 -9.39 17.13
CA ALA A 179 13.32 -10.49 16.33
C ALA A 179 12.23 -11.37 15.69
N ARG A 180 11.16 -11.70 16.44
CA ARG A 180 10.01 -12.46 15.89
C ARG A 180 9.26 -11.71 14.80
N GLN A 181 9.32 -10.38 14.82
CA GLN A 181 8.72 -9.53 13.78
C GLN A 181 9.62 -9.34 12.57
N GLY A 182 10.88 -9.79 12.64
CA GLY A 182 11.87 -9.62 11.59
C GLY A 182 12.55 -8.25 11.60
N ASP A 183 12.31 -7.42 12.61
CA ASP A 183 13.01 -6.14 12.80
C ASP A 183 14.36 -6.41 13.48
N ALA A 184 15.36 -6.73 12.65
CA ALA A 184 16.70 -7.07 13.11
C ALA A 184 17.40 -5.88 13.80
N ASP A 185 17.15 -4.65 13.37
CA ASP A 185 17.81 -3.47 13.91
C ASP A 185 17.36 -3.19 15.35
N GLN A 186 16.06 -3.17 15.58
CA GLN A 186 15.52 -3.00 16.91
C GLN A 186 15.84 -4.21 17.82
N ALA A 187 15.78 -5.42 17.27
CA ALA A 187 16.13 -6.62 18.03
C ALA A 187 17.57 -6.60 18.52
N LEU A 188 18.53 -6.22 17.68
CA LEU A 188 19.94 -6.08 18.07
C LEU A 188 20.15 -4.95 19.07
N THR A 189 19.51 -3.80 18.88
CA THR A 189 19.59 -2.67 19.81
C THR A 189 19.17 -3.09 21.22
N TRP A 190 18.02 -3.76 21.34
CA TRP A 190 17.54 -4.24 22.63
C TRP A 190 18.35 -5.39 23.21
N LEU A 191 18.91 -6.25 22.34
CA LEU A 191 19.80 -7.34 22.78
C LEU A 191 21.10 -6.82 23.36
N VAL A 192 21.75 -5.83 22.71
CA VAL A 192 22.93 -5.15 23.24
C VAL A 192 22.63 -4.54 24.61
N LYS A 193 21.49 -3.81 24.73
CA LYS A 193 21.06 -3.27 26.00
C LYS A 193 20.90 -4.33 27.09
N ALA A 194 20.30 -5.47 26.76
CA ALA A 194 20.14 -6.57 27.71
C ALA A 194 21.50 -7.10 28.19
N LEU A 195 22.46 -7.28 27.29
CA LEU A 195 23.83 -7.73 27.61
C LEU A 195 24.59 -6.70 28.45
N ASP A 196 24.47 -5.40 28.13
CA ASP A 196 25.08 -4.31 28.89
C ASP A 196 24.50 -4.21 30.31
N LEU A 197 23.24 -4.58 30.49
CA LEU A 197 22.59 -4.67 31.79
C LEU A 197 22.91 -5.96 32.56
N GLY A 198 23.70 -6.88 31.97
CA GLY A 198 24.13 -8.10 32.62
C GLY A 198 23.24 -9.31 32.38
N TYR A 199 22.57 -9.40 31.23
CA TYR A 199 21.90 -10.64 30.84
C TYR A 199 22.90 -11.78 30.75
N ASP A 200 22.75 -12.79 31.63
CA ASP A 200 23.77 -13.82 31.88
C ASP A 200 23.54 -15.15 31.12
N ARG A 201 22.34 -15.32 30.52
CA ARG A 201 22.01 -16.56 29.78
C ARG A 201 22.56 -16.55 28.35
N PHE A 202 23.83 -16.26 28.21
CA PHE A 202 24.51 -16.05 26.91
C PHE A 202 24.40 -17.29 25.99
N ASP A 203 24.61 -18.49 26.54
CA ASP A 203 24.52 -19.73 25.75
C ASP A 203 23.12 -19.98 25.17
N TYR A 204 22.09 -19.43 25.81
CA TYR A 204 20.71 -19.54 25.33
C TYR A 204 20.43 -18.66 24.10
N LEU A 205 21.19 -17.58 23.88
CA LEU A 205 20.94 -16.66 22.77
C LEU A 205 20.98 -17.34 21.39
N SER A 206 21.93 -18.25 21.20
CA SER A 206 22.06 -19.01 19.94
C SER A 206 20.96 -20.08 19.80
N LEU A 207 20.37 -20.52 20.89
CA LEU A 207 19.35 -21.57 20.93
C LEU A 207 17.93 -21.02 20.91
N ASP A 208 17.71 -19.76 21.33
CA ASP A 208 16.36 -19.18 21.41
C ASP A 208 15.68 -19.16 20.03
N PRO A 209 14.53 -19.85 19.88
CA PRO A 209 13.76 -19.82 18.64
C PRO A 209 13.24 -18.41 18.27
N SER A 210 13.04 -17.54 19.29
CA SER A 210 12.57 -16.16 19.07
C SER A 210 13.60 -15.32 18.32
N LEU A 211 14.89 -15.66 18.38
CA LEU A 211 15.97 -14.98 17.68
C LEU A 211 16.32 -15.62 16.33
N ALA A 212 15.48 -16.51 15.80
CA ALA A 212 15.76 -17.25 14.56
C ALA A 212 16.06 -16.33 13.36
N SER A 213 15.40 -15.16 13.27
CA SER A 213 15.63 -14.16 12.23
C SER A 213 17.04 -13.56 12.27
N LEU A 214 17.67 -13.53 13.45
CA LEU A 214 19.01 -12.96 13.63
C LEU A 214 20.14 -13.96 13.40
N LYS A 215 19.87 -15.27 13.37
CA LYS A 215 20.92 -16.31 13.32
C LYS A 215 21.87 -16.21 12.11
N LYS A 216 21.42 -15.56 11.03
CA LYS A 216 22.22 -15.32 9.82
C LYS A 216 22.70 -13.86 9.70
N ASP A 217 22.34 -12.99 10.63
CA ASP A 217 22.78 -11.59 10.62
C ASP A 217 24.24 -11.50 11.08
N PRO A 218 25.15 -10.96 10.26
CA PRO A 218 26.57 -10.84 10.63
C PRO A 218 26.79 -10.05 11.93
N ARG A 219 25.95 -9.08 12.23
CA ARG A 219 26.02 -8.25 13.44
C ARG A 219 25.70 -9.07 14.69
N PHE A 220 24.72 -9.97 14.59
CA PHE A 220 24.40 -10.90 15.67
C PHE A 220 25.52 -11.88 15.95
N LEU A 221 26.11 -12.46 14.90
CA LEU A 221 27.24 -13.38 15.04
C LEU A 221 28.45 -12.69 15.68
N LYS A 222 28.77 -11.48 15.22
CA LYS A 222 29.84 -10.64 15.80
C LYS A 222 29.55 -10.32 17.27
N LEU A 223 28.33 -9.95 17.61
CA LEU A 223 27.93 -9.66 19.00
C LEU A 223 28.15 -10.88 19.91
N LEU A 224 27.82 -12.10 19.43
CA LEU A 224 28.04 -13.33 20.17
C LEU A 224 29.54 -13.64 20.37
N GLU A 225 30.40 -13.33 19.40
CA GLU A 225 31.87 -13.48 19.53
C GLU A 225 32.47 -12.49 20.54
N GLU A 226 32.13 -11.19 20.41
CA GLU A 226 32.68 -10.11 21.23
C GLU A 226 32.24 -10.15 22.69
N ARG A 227 31.03 -10.62 22.96
CA ARG A 227 30.44 -10.65 24.32
C ARG A 227 30.47 -12.02 25.00
N ARG A 228 31.13 -13.00 24.39
CA ARG A 228 31.23 -14.36 24.96
C ARG A 228 32.03 -14.29 26.27
N PRO A 229 31.45 -14.78 27.40
CA PRO A 229 32.18 -14.83 28.66
C PRO A 229 33.47 -15.67 28.50
N ALA A 230 34.59 -15.21 29.05
CA ALA A 230 35.79 -16.06 29.17
C ALA A 230 35.40 -17.32 29.96
N ARG A 231 35.73 -18.49 29.38
CA ARG A 231 35.49 -19.78 30.03
C ARG A 231 36.37 -19.98 31.25
#